data_eaec76ba88a8928985ff6e098b18a921
#
_entry.id   eaec76ba88a8928985ff6e098b18a921
#
_cell.length_a   1.000
_cell.length_b   1.000
_cell.length_c   1.000
_cell.angle_alpha   90.00
_cell.angle_beta   90.00
_cell.angle_gamma   90.00
#
_symmetry.space_group_name_H-M   'P 1'
#
loop_
_entity.id
_entity.type
_entity.pdbx_description
1 polymer ?
#
loop_
_entity_poly.entity_id
_entity_poly.type
_entity_poly.pdbx_seq_one_letter_code
_entity_poly.pdbx_strand_id
1 'polypeptide(L)'
;EIGLLNLMPNKERTETQFSRLIGATPLQVNLSLVRITEHQSKHTSEDYLKTFYQTWEEVKERKFDGFIVTGAPIAHIPFEDVRYWNEMLEIMAWTRTNVHRTMYICWGAQAALHHFHGVKRNRMEEKAFGVFRHRIVNTRSPYLRGMSDSPMIPVSRYNDIDRASVGEDLEVLVDSDIGLCMLGDKGGRAVYFLNHLEYDNRSLADEYERDVK
;
A
#
# COMPACT_ATOMS: atom_id res chain seq x y z
N GLU A 1 2.89 -12.86 -13.16
CA GLU A 1 1.64 -12.76 -12.38
C GLU A 1 1.78 -11.71 -11.27
N ILE A 2 0.96 -10.66 -11.30
CA ILE A 2 0.88 -9.64 -10.24
C ILE A 2 -0.53 -9.66 -9.65
N GLY A 3 -0.63 -9.72 -8.33
CA GLY A 3 -1.90 -9.57 -7.62
C GLY A 3 -2.05 -8.15 -7.06
N LEU A 4 -3.27 -7.62 -7.08
CA LEU A 4 -3.62 -6.34 -6.48
C LEU A 4 -4.77 -6.56 -5.49
N LEU A 5 -4.47 -6.64 -4.20
CA LEU A 5 -5.48 -6.61 -3.15
C LEU A 5 -5.93 -5.16 -2.94
N ASN A 6 -7.09 -4.86 -3.49
CA ASN A 6 -7.64 -3.52 -3.51
C ASN A 6 -8.60 -3.28 -2.33
N LEU A 7 -8.12 -2.58 -1.31
CA LEU A 7 -8.89 -2.24 -0.11
C LEU A 7 -9.61 -0.88 -0.23
N MET A 8 -9.35 -0.14 -1.31
CA MET A 8 -9.94 1.19 -1.51
C MET A 8 -11.43 1.10 -1.86
N PRO A 9 -12.24 2.07 -1.43
CA PRO A 9 -13.68 2.09 -1.71
C PRO A 9 -14.00 2.32 -3.19
N ASN A 10 -13.28 3.22 -3.86
CA ASN A 10 -13.37 3.42 -5.32
C ASN A 10 -12.36 2.52 -6.03
N LYS A 11 -12.77 1.29 -6.30
CA LYS A 11 -11.89 0.26 -6.83
C LYS A 11 -11.40 0.57 -8.25
N GLU A 12 -12.28 0.99 -9.13
CA GLU A 12 -11.99 1.27 -10.55
C GLU A 12 -10.89 2.33 -10.70
N ARG A 13 -10.95 3.38 -9.87
CA ARG A 13 -9.92 4.42 -9.88
C ARG A 13 -8.56 3.86 -9.46
N THR A 14 -8.54 3.12 -8.37
CA THR A 14 -7.32 2.49 -7.85
C THR A 14 -6.73 1.52 -8.85
N GLU A 15 -7.55 0.68 -9.48
CA GLU A 15 -7.13 -0.21 -10.58
C GLU A 15 -6.46 0.55 -11.71
N THR A 16 -7.07 1.65 -12.17
CA THR A 16 -6.53 2.47 -13.25
C THR A 16 -5.17 3.05 -12.88
N GLN A 17 -5.00 3.53 -11.64
CA GLN A 17 -3.74 4.06 -11.14
C GLN A 17 -2.63 3.00 -11.14
N PHE A 18 -2.90 1.83 -10.58
CA PHE A 18 -1.91 0.75 -10.54
C PHE A 18 -1.66 0.12 -11.91
N SER A 19 -2.69 -0.10 -12.71
CA SER A 19 -2.54 -0.64 -14.07
C SER A 19 -1.68 0.25 -14.96
N ARG A 20 -1.81 1.56 -14.83
CA ARG A 20 -0.96 2.54 -15.53
C ARG A 20 0.51 2.40 -15.13
N LEU A 21 0.80 2.25 -13.83
CA LEU A 21 2.18 2.11 -13.34
C LEU A 21 2.77 0.75 -13.72
N ILE A 22 2.02 -0.32 -13.52
CA ILE A 22 2.45 -1.69 -13.82
C ILE A 22 2.62 -1.87 -15.34
N GLY A 23 1.75 -1.26 -16.13
CA GLY A 23 1.80 -1.31 -17.59
C GLY A 23 2.90 -0.43 -18.23
N ALA A 24 3.57 0.43 -17.47
CA ALA A 24 4.68 1.27 -17.94
C ALA A 24 6.02 0.50 -18.06
N THR A 25 5.95 -0.74 -18.54
CA THR A 25 7.10 -1.63 -18.73
C THR A 25 6.93 -2.40 -20.04
N PRO A 26 8.02 -2.80 -20.73
CA PRO A 26 7.91 -3.68 -21.90
C PRO A 26 7.55 -5.12 -21.55
N LEU A 27 7.51 -5.48 -20.29
CA LEU A 27 7.13 -6.82 -19.84
C LEU A 27 5.63 -7.03 -19.94
N GLN A 28 5.20 -8.21 -20.37
CA GLN A 28 3.81 -8.61 -20.27
C GLN A 28 3.47 -8.92 -18.81
N VAL A 29 2.46 -8.24 -18.28
CA VAL A 29 1.99 -8.43 -16.92
C VAL A 29 0.55 -8.97 -16.95
N ASN A 30 0.34 -10.08 -16.27
CA ASN A 30 -1.01 -10.56 -15.96
C ASN A 30 -1.39 -10.05 -14.57
N LEU A 31 -2.37 -9.14 -14.53
CA LEU A 31 -2.84 -8.50 -13.29
C LEU A 31 -4.12 -9.18 -12.80
N SER A 32 -4.06 -9.76 -11.60
CA SER A 32 -5.23 -10.33 -10.91
C SER A 32 -5.74 -9.32 -9.88
N LEU A 33 -6.99 -8.90 -10.02
CA LEU A 33 -7.66 -8.04 -9.05
C LEU A 33 -8.24 -8.90 -7.93
N VAL A 34 -7.81 -8.61 -6.70
CA VAL A 34 -8.17 -9.40 -5.51
C VAL A 34 -8.89 -8.51 -4.50
N ARG A 35 -9.90 -9.07 -3.85
CA ARG A 35 -10.65 -8.42 -2.78
C ARG A 35 -10.71 -9.30 -1.53
N ILE A 36 -10.98 -8.67 -0.41
CA ILE A 36 -11.36 -9.33 0.84
C ILE A 36 -12.63 -10.16 0.60
N THR A 37 -12.65 -11.38 1.10
CA THR A 37 -13.73 -12.35 0.83
C THR A 37 -15.08 -11.87 1.36
N GLU A 38 -15.13 -11.46 2.63
CA GLU A 38 -16.38 -11.10 3.30
C GLU A 38 -16.72 -9.60 3.26
N HIS A 39 -15.87 -8.77 2.65
CA HIS A 39 -16.10 -7.34 2.64
C HIS A 39 -16.94 -6.89 1.45
N GLN A 40 -18.13 -6.36 1.74
CA GLN A 40 -18.98 -5.70 0.74
C GLN A 40 -18.51 -4.26 0.49
N SER A 41 -18.19 -3.93 -0.75
CA SER A 41 -17.87 -2.56 -1.15
C SER A 41 -19.14 -1.71 -1.16
N LYS A 42 -19.07 -0.50 -0.58
CA LYS A 42 -20.19 0.45 -0.61
C LYS A 42 -20.26 1.29 -1.89
N HIS A 43 -19.18 1.34 -2.67
CA HIS A 43 -19.00 2.27 -3.79
C HIS A 43 -18.73 1.58 -5.14
N THR A 44 -18.69 0.25 -5.16
CA THR A 44 -18.50 -0.54 -6.38
C THR A 44 -19.62 -1.56 -6.47
N SER A 45 -20.26 -1.69 -7.63
CA SER A 45 -21.38 -2.62 -7.81
C SER A 45 -20.94 -4.07 -7.62
N GLU A 46 -21.86 -4.91 -7.12
CA GLU A 46 -21.59 -6.34 -6.97
C GLU A 46 -21.30 -7.04 -8.30
N ASP A 47 -21.98 -6.63 -9.38
CA ASP A 47 -21.77 -7.20 -10.71
C ASP A 47 -20.35 -6.91 -11.22
N TYR A 48 -19.85 -5.69 -10.99
CA TYR A 48 -18.47 -5.34 -11.31
C TYR A 48 -17.50 -6.22 -10.52
N LEU A 49 -17.71 -6.34 -9.21
CA LEU A 49 -16.86 -7.17 -8.36
C LEU A 49 -16.85 -8.63 -8.78
N LYS A 50 -18.01 -9.20 -9.10
CA LYS A 50 -18.12 -10.60 -9.57
C LYS A 50 -17.45 -10.82 -10.93
N THR A 51 -17.43 -9.79 -11.78
CA THR A 51 -16.87 -9.89 -13.13
C THR A 51 -15.34 -9.77 -13.14
N PHE A 52 -14.80 -8.84 -12.35
CA PHE A 52 -13.39 -8.45 -12.44
C PHE A 52 -12.54 -8.84 -11.24
N TYR A 53 -13.14 -9.09 -10.08
CA TYR A 53 -12.43 -9.41 -8.85
C TYR A 53 -12.57 -10.88 -8.47
N GLN A 54 -11.47 -11.45 -8.04
CA GLN A 54 -11.43 -12.69 -7.30
C GLN A 54 -11.37 -12.39 -5.79
N THR A 55 -12.02 -13.21 -4.98
CA THR A 55 -11.79 -13.18 -3.54
C THR A 55 -10.41 -13.72 -3.21
N TRP A 56 -9.84 -13.35 -2.06
CA TRP A 56 -8.60 -13.96 -1.63
C TRP A 56 -8.72 -15.47 -1.47
N GLU A 57 -9.84 -15.95 -0.99
CA GLU A 57 -10.14 -17.39 -0.86
C GLU A 57 -9.98 -18.14 -2.20
N GLU A 58 -10.37 -17.51 -3.31
CA GLU A 58 -10.24 -18.09 -4.67
C GLU A 58 -8.81 -18.10 -5.20
N VAL A 59 -7.93 -17.24 -4.67
CA VAL A 59 -6.54 -17.10 -5.17
C VAL A 59 -5.48 -17.65 -4.22
N LYS A 60 -5.83 -18.04 -3.00
CA LYS A 60 -4.87 -18.40 -1.94
C LYS A 60 -3.95 -19.58 -2.28
N GLU A 61 -4.37 -20.49 -3.18
CA GLU A 61 -3.54 -21.60 -3.65
C GLU A 61 -2.56 -21.20 -4.77
N ARG A 62 -2.70 -19.99 -5.33
CA ARG A 62 -1.85 -19.49 -6.41
C ARG A 62 -0.53 -18.93 -5.85
N LYS A 63 0.44 -18.80 -6.76
CA LYS A 63 1.71 -18.08 -6.52
C LYS A 63 1.78 -16.87 -7.42
N PHE A 64 2.39 -15.81 -6.90
CA PHE A 64 2.54 -14.54 -7.60
C PHE A 64 4.01 -14.10 -7.58
N ASP A 65 4.44 -13.47 -8.68
CA ASP A 65 5.76 -12.81 -8.76
C ASP A 65 5.76 -11.53 -7.92
N GLY A 66 4.64 -10.80 -7.90
CA GLY A 66 4.43 -9.61 -7.09
C GLY A 66 3.00 -9.55 -6.56
N PHE A 67 2.84 -8.93 -5.39
CA PHE A 67 1.53 -8.70 -4.82
C PHE A 67 1.47 -7.32 -4.19
N ILE A 68 0.46 -6.54 -4.53
CA ILE A 68 0.27 -5.18 -4.04
C ILE A 68 -0.92 -5.19 -3.07
N VAL A 69 -0.71 -4.66 -1.88
CA VAL A 69 -1.76 -4.42 -0.89
C VAL A 69 -1.95 -2.92 -0.75
N THR A 70 -3.10 -2.42 -1.15
CA THR A 70 -3.38 -0.98 -1.17
C THR A 70 -3.64 -0.40 0.23
N GLY A 71 -3.73 0.92 0.31
CA GLY A 71 -4.28 1.61 1.46
C GLY A 71 -5.77 1.35 1.65
N ALA A 72 -6.29 1.84 2.77
CA ALA A 72 -7.71 1.88 3.09
C ALA A 72 -8.02 3.14 3.91
N PRO A 73 -9.16 3.82 3.73
CA PRO A 73 -9.50 5.07 4.43
C PRO A 73 -10.03 4.82 5.86
N ILE A 74 -9.34 4.00 6.63
CA ILE A 74 -9.70 3.55 7.98
C ILE A 74 -8.60 3.84 9.01
N ALA A 75 -7.83 4.90 8.79
CA ALA A 75 -6.69 5.28 9.62
C ALA A 75 -7.03 5.53 11.11
N HIS A 76 -8.30 5.82 11.39
CA HIS A 76 -8.81 6.10 12.75
C HIS A 76 -9.21 4.84 13.53
N ILE A 77 -9.28 3.67 12.86
CA ILE A 77 -9.67 2.41 13.48
C ILE A 77 -8.43 1.68 13.97
N PRO A 78 -8.35 1.21 15.23
CA PRO A 78 -7.33 0.25 15.67
C PRO A 78 -7.31 -0.96 14.73
N PHE A 79 -6.13 -1.56 14.53
CA PHE A 79 -6.03 -2.67 13.57
C PHE A 79 -6.94 -3.84 13.95
N GLU A 80 -6.97 -4.17 15.23
CA GLU A 80 -7.73 -5.29 15.79
C GLU A 80 -9.24 -5.11 15.66
N ASP A 81 -9.71 -3.86 15.56
CA ASP A 81 -11.13 -3.51 15.41
C ASP A 81 -11.56 -3.46 13.93
N VAL A 82 -10.64 -3.65 12.99
CA VAL A 82 -10.97 -3.71 11.57
C VAL A 82 -11.71 -5.01 11.27
N ARG A 83 -12.92 -4.90 10.70
CA ARG A 83 -13.83 -6.02 10.49
C ARG A 83 -13.20 -7.23 9.78
N TYR A 84 -12.27 -6.98 8.86
CA TYR A 84 -11.58 -8.02 8.09
C TYR A 84 -10.14 -8.23 8.56
N TRP A 85 -9.80 -7.86 9.81
CA TRP A 85 -8.44 -7.95 10.32
C TRP A 85 -7.89 -9.37 10.31
N ASN A 86 -8.68 -10.34 10.72
CA ASN A 86 -8.25 -11.75 10.73
C ASN A 86 -7.87 -12.24 9.33
N GLU A 87 -8.70 -11.95 8.31
CA GLU A 87 -8.38 -12.27 6.91
C GLU A 87 -7.12 -11.52 6.44
N MET A 88 -6.92 -10.27 6.86
CA MET A 88 -5.67 -9.54 6.57
C MET A 88 -4.45 -10.20 7.18
N LEU A 89 -4.52 -10.73 8.40
CA LEU A 89 -3.43 -11.47 9.03
C LEU A 89 -3.09 -12.74 8.22
N GLU A 90 -4.10 -13.48 7.78
CA GLU A 90 -3.91 -14.66 6.95
C GLU A 90 -3.30 -14.31 5.59
N ILE A 91 -3.79 -13.25 4.92
CA ILE A 91 -3.23 -12.75 3.66
C ILE A 91 -1.78 -12.34 3.84
N MET A 92 -1.45 -11.58 4.89
CA MET A 92 -0.07 -11.17 5.17
C MET A 92 0.85 -12.38 5.38
N ALA A 93 0.44 -13.36 6.17
CA ALA A 93 1.18 -14.60 6.36
C ALA A 93 1.36 -15.37 5.03
N TRP A 94 0.30 -15.47 4.24
CA TRP A 94 0.31 -16.12 2.91
C TRP A 94 1.28 -15.43 1.94
N THR A 95 1.41 -14.09 1.98
CA THR A 95 2.37 -13.40 1.10
C THR A 95 3.81 -13.85 1.33
N ARG A 96 4.15 -14.31 2.54
CA ARG A 96 5.51 -14.78 2.85
C ARG A 96 5.88 -16.11 2.18
N THR A 97 4.92 -16.89 1.76
CA THR A 97 5.12 -18.23 1.15
C THR A 97 4.72 -18.30 -0.32
N ASN A 98 3.74 -17.51 -0.72
CA ASN A 98 3.12 -17.60 -2.04
C ASN A 98 3.49 -16.44 -2.98
N VAL A 99 4.15 -15.41 -2.48
CA VAL A 99 4.53 -14.23 -3.26
C VAL A 99 6.04 -14.05 -3.25
N HIS A 100 6.62 -13.79 -4.42
CA HIS A 100 8.07 -13.54 -4.51
C HIS A 100 8.41 -12.20 -3.85
N ARG A 101 7.65 -11.11 -4.14
CA ARG A 101 7.80 -9.80 -3.51
C ARG A 101 6.46 -9.12 -3.28
N THR A 102 6.28 -8.51 -2.12
CA THR A 102 5.05 -7.80 -1.77
C THR A 102 5.30 -6.30 -1.60
N MET A 103 4.42 -5.50 -2.16
CA MET A 103 4.37 -4.05 -1.95
C MET A 103 3.14 -3.70 -1.10
N TYR A 104 3.37 -3.11 0.04
CA TYR A 104 2.31 -2.60 0.92
C TYR A 104 2.26 -1.08 0.84
N ILE A 105 1.06 -0.49 0.80
CA ILE A 105 0.89 0.95 0.57
C ILE A 105 0.00 1.57 1.63
N CYS A 106 0.39 2.74 2.14
CA CYS A 106 -0.33 3.58 3.08
C CYS A 106 -0.82 2.79 4.32
N TRP A 107 -2.13 2.63 4.51
CA TRP A 107 -2.68 1.83 5.61
C TRP A 107 -2.21 0.37 5.55
N GLY A 108 -2.17 -0.22 4.36
CA GLY A 108 -1.65 -1.59 4.19
C GLY A 108 -0.18 -1.71 4.61
N ALA A 109 0.65 -0.70 4.35
CA ALA A 109 2.03 -0.64 4.81
C ALA A 109 2.12 -0.54 6.34
N GLN A 110 1.30 0.31 6.96
CA GLN A 110 1.27 0.44 8.42
C GLN A 110 0.80 -0.87 9.09
N ALA A 111 -0.21 -1.53 8.52
CA ALA A 111 -0.71 -2.82 9.01
C ALA A 111 0.35 -3.91 8.95
N ALA A 112 1.06 -4.02 7.82
CA ALA A 112 2.09 -5.02 7.63
C ALA A 112 3.36 -4.74 8.48
N LEU A 113 3.77 -3.47 8.61
CA LEU A 113 4.85 -3.06 9.51
C LEU A 113 4.52 -3.39 10.97
N HIS A 114 3.28 -3.14 11.39
CA HIS A 114 2.81 -3.50 12.72
C HIS A 114 2.85 -5.02 12.93
N HIS A 115 2.26 -5.78 12.02
CA HIS A 115 2.14 -7.22 12.14
C HIS A 115 3.49 -7.96 12.10
N PHE A 116 4.36 -7.61 11.14
CA PHE A 116 5.61 -8.34 10.93
C PHE A 116 6.77 -7.86 11.80
N HIS A 117 6.78 -6.59 12.17
CA HIS A 117 7.94 -5.93 12.77
C HIS A 117 7.63 -5.22 14.09
N GLY A 118 6.37 -5.25 14.55
CA GLY A 118 5.95 -4.58 15.78
C GLY A 118 6.05 -3.05 15.73
N VAL A 119 6.16 -2.48 14.53
CA VAL A 119 6.26 -1.03 14.35
C VAL A 119 4.97 -0.36 14.81
N LYS A 120 5.12 0.66 15.65
CA LYS A 120 4.00 1.42 16.19
C LYS A 120 3.62 2.56 15.25
N ARG A 121 2.35 2.95 15.25
CA ARG A 121 1.86 4.14 14.58
C ARG A 121 1.35 5.15 15.60
N ASN A 122 1.58 6.42 15.32
CA ASN A 122 1.11 7.55 16.11
C ASN A 122 0.15 8.39 15.27
N ARG A 123 -0.97 8.80 15.86
CA ARG A 123 -1.86 9.74 15.21
C ARG A 123 -1.20 11.12 15.19
N MET A 124 -1.24 11.76 14.04
CA MET A 124 -0.75 13.13 13.85
C MET A 124 -1.81 14.13 14.33
N GLU A 125 -1.37 15.28 14.81
CA GLU A 125 -2.26 16.39 15.19
C GLU A 125 -3.06 16.89 13.98
N GLU A 126 -2.36 17.03 12.85
CA GLU A 126 -2.94 17.44 11.58
C GLU A 126 -2.66 16.38 10.50
N LYS A 127 -3.53 16.29 9.50
CA LYS A 127 -3.34 15.44 8.33
C LYS A 127 -2.12 15.91 7.54
N ALA A 128 -1.13 15.06 7.34
CA ALA A 128 -0.10 15.32 6.35
C ALA A 128 -0.74 15.18 4.95
N PHE A 129 -0.85 16.31 4.25
CA PHE A 129 -1.57 16.39 2.99
C PHE A 129 -0.90 17.34 2.01
N GLY A 130 -0.53 16.84 0.82
CA GLY A 130 0.12 17.65 -0.21
C GLY A 130 1.18 16.87 -0.98
N VAL A 131 2.05 17.60 -1.69
CA VAL A 131 3.21 17.04 -2.39
C VAL A 131 4.47 17.56 -1.70
N PHE A 132 5.28 16.64 -1.18
CA PHE A 132 6.45 16.99 -0.37
C PHE A 132 7.73 16.46 -0.99
N ARG A 133 8.81 17.17 -0.70
CA ARG A 133 10.15 16.77 -1.08
C ARG A 133 10.63 15.62 -0.18
N HIS A 134 11.18 14.59 -0.80
CA HIS A 134 11.77 13.46 -0.12
C HIS A 134 13.26 13.34 -0.45
N ARG A 135 13.99 12.58 0.35
CA ARG A 135 15.40 12.25 0.13
C ARG A 135 15.59 10.75 0.07
N ILE A 136 16.42 10.31 -0.84
CA ILE A 136 16.87 8.93 -0.90
C ILE A 136 17.88 8.69 0.24
N VAL A 137 17.62 7.69 1.08
CA VAL A 137 18.50 7.31 2.20
C VAL A 137 19.50 6.25 1.76
N ASN A 138 19.02 5.23 1.02
CA ASN A 138 19.88 4.19 0.47
C ASN A 138 19.89 4.22 -1.06
N THR A 139 20.91 4.87 -1.64
CA THR A 139 21.09 4.99 -3.10
C THR A 139 21.44 3.67 -3.78
N ARG A 140 21.79 2.61 -3.04
CA ARG A 140 22.16 1.30 -3.59
C ARG A 140 20.96 0.36 -3.72
N SER A 141 19.83 0.72 -3.14
CA SER A 141 18.63 -0.12 -3.20
C SER A 141 18.13 -0.30 -4.63
N PRO A 142 17.91 -1.53 -5.09
CA PRO A 142 17.38 -1.78 -6.43
C PRO A 142 15.97 -1.22 -6.63
N TYR A 143 15.23 -1.00 -5.55
CA TYR A 143 13.89 -0.43 -5.58
C TYR A 143 13.86 1.05 -5.97
N LEU A 144 15.00 1.75 -5.84
CA LEU A 144 15.09 3.19 -6.09
C LEU A 144 15.76 3.51 -7.43
N ARG A 145 16.07 2.49 -8.21
CA ARG A 145 16.74 2.67 -9.51
C ARG A 145 15.86 3.51 -10.45
N GLY A 146 16.41 4.61 -10.95
CA GLY A 146 15.69 5.55 -11.83
C GLY A 146 14.84 6.59 -11.09
N MET A 147 14.76 6.54 -9.78
CA MET A 147 14.13 7.60 -8.99
C MET A 147 15.07 8.82 -8.91
N SER A 148 14.50 10.02 -8.94
CA SER A 148 15.22 11.27 -8.70
C SER A 148 15.86 11.28 -7.30
N ASP A 149 17.02 11.92 -7.13
CA ASP A 149 17.67 12.06 -5.81
C ASP A 149 16.81 12.80 -4.78
N SER A 150 15.89 13.62 -5.26
CA SER A 150 14.99 14.42 -4.42
C SER A 150 13.55 14.35 -4.96
N PRO A 151 12.88 13.20 -4.86
CA PRO A 151 11.57 13.03 -5.45
C PRO A 151 10.51 13.84 -4.72
N MET A 152 9.56 14.38 -5.49
CA MET A 152 8.35 15.01 -4.98
C MET A 152 7.23 13.96 -4.94
N ILE A 153 6.76 13.61 -3.75
CA ILE A 153 5.82 12.49 -3.56
C ILE A 153 4.53 12.99 -2.90
N PRO A 154 3.36 12.60 -3.43
CA PRO A 154 2.08 12.87 -2.79
C PRO A 154 1.93 12.16 -1.45
N VAL A 155 1.37 12.88 -0.49
CA VAL A 155 1.12 12.41 0.87
C VAL A 155 -0.31 12.72 1.26
N SER A 156 -0.99 11.74 1.84
CA SER A 156 -2.33 11.89 2.40
C SER A 156 -2.52 10.90 3.55
N ARG A 157 -2.15 11.29 4.77
CA ARG A 157 -2.23 10.40 5.93
C ARG A 157 -2.49 11.13 7.24
N TYR A 158 -3.20 10.46 8.16
CA TYR A 158 -3.47 10.91 9.51
C TYR A 158 -2.56 10.26 10.57
N ASN A 159 -1.82 9.23 10.18
CA ASN A 159 -0.90 8.53 11.06
C ASN A 159 0.51 8.55 10.48
N ASP A 160 1.49 8.67 11.35
CA ASP A 160 2.89 8.38 11.04
C ASP A 160 3.34 7.15 11.83
N ILE A 161 4.45 6.54 11.43
CA ILE A 161 5.05 5.46 12.19
C ILE A 161 6.05 6.02 13.20
N ASP A 162 6.10 5.38 14.37
CA ASP A 162 7.09 5.71 15.38
C ASP A 162 8.48 5.22 14.94
N ARG A 163 9.35 6.16 14.58
CA ARG A 163 10.73 5.87 14.14
C ARG A 163 11.51 5.03 15.15
N ALA A 164 11.28 5.25 16.45
CA ALA A 164 11.96 4.52 17.51
C ALA A 164 11.55 3.04 17.56
N SER A 165 10.42 2.69 16.98
CA SER A 165 9.95 1.31 16.87
C SER A 165 10.42 0.57 15.60
N VAL A 166 11.14 1.25 14.70
CA VAL A 166 11.69 0.64 13.47
C VAL A 166 12.92 -0.18 13.85
N GLY A 167 12.79 -1.49 13.75
CA GLY A 167 13.84 -2.46 14.12
C GLY A 167 14.96 -2.57 13.08
N GLU A 168 16.03 -3.27 13.45
CA GLU A 168 17.20 -3.49 12.58
C GLU A 168 16.93 -4.39 11.38
N ASP A 169 15.84 -5.11 11.35
CA ASP A 169 15.38 -5.95 10.23
C ASP A 169 14.75 -5.14 9.09
N LEU A 170 14.51 -3.87 9.33
CA LEU A 170 14.03 -2.91 8.35
C LEU A 170 15.15 -1.95 7.89
N GLU A 171 15.01 -1.49 6.67
CA GLU A 171 15.87 -0.47 6.08
C GLU A 171 15.02 0.72 5.62
N VAL A 172 15.40 1.92 6.05
CA VAL A 172 14.79 3.15 5.55
C VAL A 172 15.36 3.44 4.16
N LEU A 173 14.52 3.49 3.16
CA LEU A 173 14.89 3.72 1.76
C LEU A 173 14.67 5.17 1.34
N VAL A 174 13.51 5.74 1.71
CA VAL A 174 13.14 7.12 1.39
C VAL A 174 12.55 7.78 2.63
N ASP A 175 12.95 9.01 2.89
CA ASP A 175 12.58 9.78 4.07
C ASP A 175 12.25 11.23 3.73
N SER A 176 11.60 11.95 4.64
CA SER A 176 11.28 13.37 4.52
C SER A 176 11.11 14.04 5.88
N ASP A 177 10.99 15.38 5.87
CA ASP A 177 10.76 16.15 7.08
C ASP A 177 9.36 15.93 7.68
N ILE A 178 8.41 15.41 6.87
CA ILE A 178 7.07 15.04 7.33
C ILE A 178 6.93 13.58 7.74
N GLY A 179 8.04 12.85 7.84
CA GLY A 179 8.08 11.46 8.25
C GLY A 179 8.62 10.49 7.21
N LEU A 180 8.69 9.21 7.56
CA LEU A 180 9.19 8.15 6.70
C LEU A 180 8.26 7.94 5.50
N CYS A 181 8.87 7.61 4.35
CA CYS A 181 8.13 7.38 3.12
C CYS A 181 8.19 5.92 2.68
N MET A 182 9.38 5.35 2.64
CA MET A 182 9.57 3.99 2.13
C MET A 182 10.55 3.21 3.00
N LEU A 183 10.16 2.01 3.37
CA LEU A 183 11.02 1.03 4.03
C LEU A 183 11.05 -0.26 3.22
N GLY A 184 12.14 -1.01 3.36
CA GLY A 184 12.26 -2.39 2.86
C GLY A 184 12.59 -3.34 3.99
N ASP A 185 12.14 -4.59 3.92
CA ASP A 185 12.71 -5.61 4.77
C ASP A 185 14.09 -6.04 4.24
N LYS A 186 15.05 -6.30 5.14
CA LYS A 186 16.40 -6.71 4.76
C LYS A 186 16.44 -8.09 4.08
N GLY A 187 15.40 -8.89 4.24
CA GLY A 187 15.18 -10.13 3.51
C GLY A 187 14.78 -9.94 2.05
N GLY A 188 14.46 -8.70 1.66
CA GLY A 188 14.08 -8.32 0.28
C GLY A 188 12.73 -8.88 -0.16
N ARG A 189 11.88 -9.29 0.78
CA ARG A 189 10.57 -9.88 0.50
C ARG A 189 9.46 -8.84 0.39
N ALA A 190 9.58 -7.72 1.11
CA ALA A 190 8.56 -6.70 1.17
C ALA A 190 9.12 -5.29 1.09
N VAL A 191 8.34 -4.40 0.50
CA VAL A 191 8.52 -2.94 0.56
C VAL A 191 7.26 -2.29 1.09
N TYR A 192 7.45 -1.26 1.89
CA TYR A 192 6.39 -0.55 2.60
C TYR A 192 6.41 0.91 2.19
N PHE A 193 5.42 1.33 1.43
CA PHE A 193 5.20 2.73 1.04
C PHE A 193 4.17 3.38 1.95
N LEU A 194 4.57 4.40 2.69
CA LEU A 194 3.66 5.15 3.57
C LEU A 194 2.93 6.27 2.84
N ASN A 195 3.40 6.65 1.67
CA ASN A 195 2.89 7.70 0.80
C ASN A 195 2.34 7.12 -0.51
N HIS A 196 1.98 7.98 -1.48
CA HIS A 196 1.20 7.58 -2.65
C HIS A 196 1.93 7.88 -3.97
N LEU A 197 2.66 6.92 -4.51
CA LEU A 197 3.30 7.00 -5.84
C LEU A 197 2.32 6.74 -6.98
N GLU A 198 1.20 6.09 -6.69
CA GLU A 198 0.16 5.74 -7.65
C GLU A 198 -0.75 6.92 -8.02
N TYR A 199 -0.75 7.99 -7.24
CA TYR A 199 -1.65 9.13 -7.44
C TYR A 199 -1.47 9.76 -8.83
N ASP A 200 -2.58 10.14 -9.42
CA ASP A 200 -2.66 10.95 -10.62
C ASP A 200 -2.76 12.45 -10.28
N ASN A 201 -2.81 13.29 -11.32
CA ASN A 201 -2.81 14.75 -11.19
C ASN A 201 -4.03 15.33 -10.44
N ARG A 202 -5.11 14.57 -10.27
CA ARG A 202 -6.31 15.00 -9.55
C ARG A 202 -6.50 14.36 -8.20
N SER A 203 -5.72 13.33 -7.85
CA SER A 203 -5.95 12.53 -6.65
C SER A 203 -6.03 13.35 -5.37
N LEU A 204 -5.08 14.27 -5.16
CA LEU A 204 -5.11 15.15 -3.99
C LEU A 204 -6.26 16.15 -4.04
N ALA A 205 -6.59 16.71 -5.22
CA ALA A 205 -7.71 17.63 -5.33
C ALA A 205 -9.05 16.95 -4.99
N ASP A 206 -9.28 15.75 -5.50
CA ASP A 206 -10.49 14.98 -5.23
C ASP A 206 -10.59 14.54 -3.76
N GLU A 207 -9.46 14.24 -3.12
CA GLU A 207 -9.44 13.97 -1.68
C GLU A 207 -9.74 15.22 -0.85
N TYR A 208 -9.18 16.36 -1.23
CA TYR A 208 -9.48 17.63 -0.57
C TYR A 208 -10.97 17.97 -0.67
N GLU A 209 -11.54 17.87 -1.86
CA GLU A 209 -12.97 18.14 -2.08
C GLU A 209 -13.88 17.18 -1.30
N ARG A 210 -13.45 15.95 -1.08
CA ARG A 210 -14.16 14.99 -0.20
C ARG A 210 -14.06 15.36 1.27
N ASP A 211 -12.89 15.78 1.72
CA ASP A 211 -12.61 15.98 3.15
C ASP A 211 -13.15 17.32 3.68
N VAL A 212 -13.43 18.31 2.80
CA VAL A 212 -14.02 19.62 3.16
C VAL A 212 -15.55 19.66 3.06
N LYS A 213 -16.19 18.60 2.57
CA LYS A 213 -17.65 18.44 2.53
C LYS A 213 -18.16 17.80 3.81
#